data_8411e8f8a30d0c60c9981078db1513b6
#
_entry.id   8411e8f8a30d0c60c9981078db1513b6
#
_cell.length_a   1.000
_cell.length_b   1.000
_cell.length_c   1.000
_cell.angle_alpha   90.00
_cell.angle_beta   90.00
_cell.angle_gamma   90.00
#
_symmetry.space_group_name_H-M   'P 1'
#
loop_
_entity.id
_entity.type
_entity.pdbx_description
1 polymer ?
#
loop_
_entity_poly.entity_id
_entity_poly.type
_entity_poly.pdbx_seq_one_letter_code
_entity_poly.pdbx_strand_id
1 'polypeptide(L)'
;MFGANWCADCQALAKLMASGPVAEHVAQRYVVTKVDVGNFNKNLDLARQMGEATKKGIPAVAVLAEDGAFVRATQAGELASARRMGDAQVLAVLDALVASPHQ
;
A
#
# COMPACT_ATOMS: atom_id res chain seq x y z
N MET A 1 2.84 3.55 2.16
CA MET A 1 2.97 2.86 0.85
C MET A 1 4.45 2.66 0.53
N PHE A 2 4.83 1.43 0.39
CA PHE A 2 6.21 1.07 0.05
C PHE A 2 6.34 0.94 -1.46
N GLY A 3 7.36 1.54 -2.03
CA GLY A 3 7.57 1.49 -3.46
C GLY A 3 8.93 2.02 -3.89
N ALA A 4 9.14 2.12 -5.20
CA ALA A 4 10.38 2.62 -5.77
C ALA A 4 10.10 3.33 -7.09
N ASN A 5 10.96 4.25 -7.44
CA ASN A 5 10.79 5.07 -8.65
C ASN A 5 10.88 4.26 -9.95
N TRP A 6 11.64 3.16 -9.93
CA TRP A 6 11.81 2.30 -11.10
C TRP A 6 10.66 1.33 -11.32
N CYS A 7 9.77 1.21 -10.36
CA CYS A 7 8.72 0.19 -10.36
C CYS A 7 7.47 0.72 -11.09
N ALA A 8 7.15 0.13 -12.23
CA ALA A 8 6.00 0.54 -13.03
C ALA A 8 4.67 0.37 -12.28
N ASP A 9 4.54 -0.71 -11.52
CA ASP A 9 3.33 -0.93 -10.72
C ASP A 9 3.22 0.08 -9.58
N CYS A 10 4.34 0.50 -9.00
CA CYS A 10 4.36 1.54 -7.98
C CYS A 10 3.92 2.88 -8.55
N GLN A 11 4.39 3.20 -9.74
CA GLN A 11 3.99 4.44 -10.44
C GLN A 11 2.50 4.43 -10.77
N ALA A 12 1.98 3.27 -11.20
CA ALA A 12 0.57 3.12 -11.50
C ALA A 12 -0.30 3.32 -10.26
N LEU A 13 0.09 2.72 -9.14
CA LEU A 13 -0.64 2.89 -7.88
C LEU A 13 -0.59 4.34 -7.41
N ALA A 14 0.58 4.98 -7.50
CA ALA A 14 0.73 6.38 -7.11
C ALA A 14 -0.19 7.29 -7.91
N LYS A 15 -0.35 7.01 -9.21
CA LYS A 15 -1.26 7.75 -10.07
C LYS A 15 -2.71 7.59 -9.64
N LEU A 16 -3.13 6.36 -9.34
CA LEU A 16 -4.48 6.09 -8.86
C LEU A 16 -4.76 6.80 -7.53
N MET A 17 -3.74 6.92 -6.70
CA MET A 17 -3.86 7.56 -5.39
C MET A 17 -3.71 9.08 -5.45
N ALA A 18 -3.38 9.64 -6.61
CA ALA A 18 -3.21 11.09 -6.78
C ALA A 18 -4.48 11.78 -7.28
N SER A 19 -5.33 11.06 -8.02
CA SER A 19 -6.58 11.64 -8.54
C SER A 19 -7.56 10.53 -8.89
N GLY A 20 -8.86 10.85 -8.89
CA GLY A 20 -9.91 9.92 -9.23
C GLY A 20 -10.50 9.18 -8.05
N PRO A 21 -11.26 8.08 -8.30
CA PRO A 21 -12.02 7.41 -7.23
C PRO A 21 -11.17 6.87 -6.08
N VAL A 22 -10.00 6.29 -6.39
CA VAL A 22 -9.11 5.77 -5.35
C VAL A 22 -8.59 6.91 -4.47
N ALA A 23 -8.17 8.02 -5.10
CA ALA A 23 -7.65 9.18 -4.39
C ALA A 23 -8.72 9.77 -3.45
N GLU A 24 -9.95 9.90 -3.93
CA GLU A 24 -11.04 10.44 -3.12
C GLU A 24 -11.36 9.54 -1.93
N HIS A 25 -11.41 8.25 -2.16
CA HIS A 25 -11.69 7.28 -1.10
C HIS A 25 -10.61 7.31 -0.01
N VAL A 26 -9.35 7.31 -0.43
CA VAL A 26 -8.20 7.31 0.47
C VAL A 26 -8.12 8.62 1.26
N ALA A 27 -8.32 9.75 0.59
CA ALA A 27 -8.22 11.07 1.22
C ALA A 27 -9.23 11.27 2.35
N GLN A 28 -10.36 10.60 2.29
CA GLN A 28 -11.38 10.70 3.32
C GLN A 28 -11.04 9.91 4.58
N ARG A 29 -10.12 8.96 4.50
CA ARG A 29 -9.88 7.98 5.57
C ARG A 29 -8.44 7.95 6.07
N TYR A 30 -7.49 8.39 5.25
CA TYR A 30 -6.08 8.18 5.52
C TYR A 30 -5.22 9.39 5.23
N VAL A 31 -4.09 9.43 5.92
CA VAL A 31 -2.96 10.24 5.51
C VAL A 31 -1.95 9.27 4.91
N VAL A 32 -1.53 9.50 3.66
CA VAL A 32 -0.65 8.60 2.95
C VAL A 32 0.79 9.08 3.06
N THR A 33 1.68 8.17 3.46
CA THR A 33 3.11 8.42 3.47
C THR A 33 3.79 7.43 2.54
N LYS A 34 4.68 7.91 1.69
CA LYS A 34 5.43 7.07 0.76
C LYS A 34 6.77 6.69 1.38
N VAL A 35 7.13 5.41 1.24
CA VAL A 35 8.40 4.88 1.74
C VAL A 35 9.17 4.29 0.57
N ASP A 36 10.35 4.85 0.28
CA ASP A 36 11.21 4.37 -0.79
C ASP A 36 12.02 3.17 -0.30
N VAL A 37 11.93 2.05 -1.01
CA VAL A 37 12.73 0.87 -0.70
C VAL A 37 13.94 0.72 -1.63
N GLY A 38 14.15 1.69 -2.53
CA GLY A 38 15.27 1.67 -3.46
C GLY A 38 15.27 0.40 -4.30
N ASN A 39 16.41 -0.28 -4.35
CA ASN A 39 16.54 -1.59 -4.99
C ASN A 39 16.42 -2.71 -3.94
N PHE A 40 15.43 -2.60 -3.06
CA PHE A 40 15.24 -3.46 -1.90
C PHE A 40 16.42 -3.37 -0.93
N ASN A 41 16.95 -2.17 -0.77
CA ASN A 41 18.10 -1.91 0.10
C ASN A 41 17.88 -0.73 1.04
N LYS A 42 16.66 -0.17 1.07
CA LYS A 42 16.29 0.95 1.95
C LYS A 42 15.02 0.64 2.70
N ASN A 43 14.95 1.05 3.96
CA ASN A 43 13.74 0.97 4.78
C ASN A 43 13.15 -0.43 4.92
N LEU A 44 13.94 -1.48 4.72
CA LEU A 44 13.48 -2.86 4.87
C LEU A 44 13.16 -3.21 6.31
N ASP A 45 13.84 -2.58 7.27
CA ASP A 45 13.53 -2.76 8.69
C ASP A 45 12.12 -2.28 8.98
N LEU A 46 11.75 -1.14 8.40
CA LEU A 46 10.41 -0.61 8.54
C LEU A 46 9.38 -1.56 7.93
N ALA A 47 9.67 -2.10 6.74
CA ALA A 47 8.78 -3.06 6.09
C ALA A 47 8.58 -4.31 6.96
N ARG A 48 9.63 -4.80 7.60
CA ARG A 48 9.52 -5.94 8.51
C ARG A 48 8.63 -5.61 9.71
N GLN A 49 8.79 -4.42 10.28
CA GLN A 49 7.95 -3.97 11.40
C GLN A 49 6.49 -3.81 11.00
N MET A 50 6.23 -3.59 9.72
CA MET A 50 4.88 -3.45 9.16
C MET A 50 4.38 -4.78 8.56
N GLY A 51 4.68 -5.89 9.22
CA GLY A 51 4.16 -7.19 8.84
C GLY A 51 4.76 -7.77 7.59
N GLU A 52 6.04 -7.49 7.31
CA GLU A 52 6.71 -7.98 6.10
C GLU A 52 6.00 -7.50 4.82
N ALA A 53 5.59 -6.23 4.80
CA ALA A 53 4.74 -5.70 3.74
C ALA A 53 5.30 -5.91 2.33
N THR A 54 6.64 -5.86 2.16
CA THR A 54 7.27 -5.98 0.85
C THR A 54 7.70 -7.41 0.50
N LYS A 55 7.32 -8.40 1.30
CA LYS A 55 7.78 -9.79 1.14
C LYS A 55 7.47 -10.36 -0.23
N LYS A 56 6.33 -10.04 -0.80
CA LYS A 56 5.87 -10.55 -2.09
C LYS A 56 5.91 -9.50 -3.20
N GLY A 57 6.62 -8.41 -2.98
CA GLY A 57 6.83 -7.39 -4.00
C GLY A 57 6.30 -6.03 -3.63
N ILE A 58 6.47 -5.10 -4.54
CA ILE A 58 6.01 -3.72 -4.42
C ILE A 58 5.15 -3.38 -5.64
N PRO A 59 4.21 -2.43 -5.54
CA PRO A 59 3.94 -1.62 -4.37
C PRO A 59 3.27 -2.43 -3.27
N ALA A 60 3.51 -2.05 -2.04
CA ALA A 60 2.88 -2.66 -0.89
C ALA A 60 2.37 -1.56 0.03
N VAL A 61 1.31 -1.86 0.77
CA VAL A 61 0.68 -0.88 1.65
C VAL A 61 0.54 -1.46 3.04
N ALA A 62 0.87 -0.67 4.05
CA ALA A 62 0.60 -1.01 5.43
C ALA A 62 -0.33 0.05 6.01
N VAL A 63 -1.28 -0.38 6.81
CA VAL A 63 -2.23 0.51 7.48
C VAL A 63 -1.85 0.60 8.96
N LEU A 64 -1.78 1.83 9.46
CA LEU A 64 -1.51 2.10 10.86
C LEU A 64 -2.73 2.76 11.49
N ALA A 65 -2.93 2.51 12.78
CA ALA A 65 -3.91 3.23 13.57
C ALA A 65 -3.41 4.65 13.87
N GLU A 66 -4.27 5.51 14.39
CA GLU A 66 -3.92 6.90 14.70
C GLU A 66 -2.74 7.01 15.65
N ASP A 67 -2.56 6.05 16.54
CA ASP A 67 -1.46 6.05 17.50
C ASP A 67 -0.16 5.47 16.91
N GLY A 68 -0.16 5.11 15.62
CA GLY A 68 0.98 4.54 14.97
C GLY A 68 1.09 3.03 15.04
N ALA A 69 0.16 2.36 15.70
CA ALA A 69 0.19 0.90 15.81
C ALA A 69 -0.12 0.23 14.47
N PHE A 70 0.64 -0.80 14.13
CA PHE A 70 0.41 -1.56 12.90
C PHE A 70 -0.92 -2.31 12.96
N VAL A 71 -1.71 -2.20 11.90
CA VAL A 71 -2.99 -2.90 11.78
C VAL A 71 -2.88 -4.07 10.81
N ARG A 72 -2.52 -3.79 9.56
CA ARG A 72 -2.50 -4.82 8.51
C ARG A 72 -1.71 -4.32 7.30
N ALA A 73 -1.20 -5.26 6.49
CA ALA A 73 -0.46 -4.92 5.28
C ALA A 73 -0.78 -5.88 4.15
N THR A 74 -0.44 -5.47 2.91
CA THR A 74 -0.50 -6.34 1.74
C THR A 74 0.72 -7.26 1.77
N GLN A 75 0.55 -8.48 2.30
CA GLN A 75 1.65 -9.42 2.52
C GLN A 75 1.80 -10.45 1.41
N ALA A 76 0.81 -10.55 0.52
CA ALA A 76 0.77 -11.57 -0.52
C ALA A 76 0.93 -10.98 -1.93
N GLY A 77 1.43 -9.75 -2.04
CA GLY A 77 1.62 -9.11 -3.33
C GLY A 77 0.33 -8.65 -3.99
N GLU A 78 -0.70 -8.34 -3.19
CA GLU A 78 -2.03 -7.99 -3.70
C GLU A 78 -2.00 -6.78 -4.64
N LEU A 79 -1.05 -5.86 -4.46
CA LEU A 79 -0.92 -4.67 -5.30
C LEU A 79 0.30 -4.72 -6.23
N ALA A 80 1.02 -5.84 -6.27
CA ALA A 80 2.24 -5.94 -7.06
C ALA A 80 1.99 -5.90 -8.57
N SER A 81 0.75 -6.05 -9.02
CA SER A 81 0.36 -5.90 -10.42
C SER A 81 -0.54 -4.68 -10.64
N ALA A 82 -0.35 -3.63 -9.86
CA ALA A 82 -1.23 -2.46 -9.85
C ALA A 82 -1.46 -1.83 -11.23
N ARG A 83 -0.47 -1.87 -12.11
CA ARG A 83 -0.64 -1.31 -13.47
C ARG A 83 -1.69 -2.03 -14.30
N ARG A 84 -2.09 -3.25 -13.89
CA ARG A 84 -3.10 -4.06 -14.56
C ARG A 84 -4.41 -4.09 -13.80
N MET A 85 -4.50 -3.36 -12.69
CA MET A 85 -5.67 -3.34 -11.84
C MET A 85 -6.51 -2.10 -12.14
N GLY A 86 -7.83 -2.26 -12.11
CA GLY A 86 -8.74 -1.14 -12.19
C GLY A 86 -8.99 -0.51 -10.82
N ASP A 87 -9.64 0.65 -10.81
CA ASP A 87 -9.96 1.37 -9.57
C ASP A 87 -10.69 0.47 -8.58
N ALA A 88 -11.68 -0.28 -9.03
CA ALA A 88 -12.48 -1.14 -8.15
C ALA A 88 -11.63 -2.24 -7.51
N GLN A 89 -10.69 -2.79 -8.24
CA GLN A 89 -9.81 -3.84 -7.71
C GLN A 89 -8.87 -3.29 -6.64
N VAL A 90 -8.30 -2.11 -6.87
CA VAL A 90 -7.42 -1.46 -5.90
C VAL A 90 -8.22 -1.09 -4.65
N LEU A 91 -9.42 -0.53 -4.83
CA LEU A 91 -10.29 -0.18 -3.69
C LEU A 91 -10.65 -1.42 -2.86
N ALA A 92 -10.90 -2.55 -3.52
CA ALA A 92 -11.23 -3.79 -2.82
C ALA A 92 -10.06 -4.25 -1.93
N VAL A 93 -8.83 -4.14 -2.43
CA VAL A 93 -7.65 -4.48 -1.64
C VAL A 93 -7.50 -3.54 -0.44
N LEU A 94 -7.63 -2.24 -0.67
CA LEU A 94 -7.50 -1.25 0.40
C LEU A 94 -8.58 -1.42 1.47
N ASP A 95 -9.81 -1.69 1.05
CA ASP A 95 -10.90 -1.91 1.99
C ASP A 95 -10.69 -3.17 2.82
N ALA A 96 -10.13 -4.22 2.21
CA ALA A 96 -9.82 -5.45 2.94
C ALA A 96 -8.78 -5.23 4.04
N LEU A 97 -7.88 -4.27 3.87
CA LEU A 97 -6.88 -3.96 4.88
C LEU A 97 -7.48 -3.33 6.13
N VAL A 98 -8.60 -2.66 5.99
CA VAL A 98 -9.27 -1.99 7.12
C VAL A 98 -10.53 -2.71 7.58
N ALA A 99 -10.97 -3.72 6.85
CA ALA A 99 -12.12 -4.50 7.26
C ALA A 99 -11.81 -5.15 8.60
N SER A 100 -12.63 -4.86 9.61
CA SER A 100 -12.35 -5.36 10.94
C SER A 100 -12.56 -6.84 11.00
N PRO A 101 -11.62 -7.54 11.44
CA PRO A 101 -11.83 -8.92 11.79
C PRO A 101 -12.50 -9.03 13.10
N HIS A 102 -12.80 -8.19 13.71
CA HIS A 102 -13.31 -8.25 14.88
C HIS A 102 -14.22 -8.61 15.12
N GLN A 103 -13.72 -8.52 14.33
CA GLN A 103 -14.26 -8.60 14.30
C GLN A 103 -14.22 -9.16 14.50
#